data_30b48e96ca46fc614f5116df25fb97cb
#
_entry.id   30b48e96ca46fc614f5116df25fb97cb
#
_cell.length_a   1.000
_cell.length_b   1.000
_cell.length_c   1.000
_cell.angle_alpha   90.00
_cell.angle_beta   90.00
_cell.angle_gamma   90.00
#
_symmetry.space_group_name_H-M   'P 1'
#
loop_
_entity.id
_entity.type
_entity.pdbx_description
1 polymer ?
#
loop_
_entity_poly.entity_id
_entity_poly.type
_entity_poly.pdbx_seq_one_letter_code
_entity_poly.pdbx_strand_id
1 'polypeptide(L)'
;MNEQTIKTYKQAEEYLYNVPKFTTKSTPEMTRAFYEFLGCPGESRKIIHVAGTNGKGSVCTYLSSILTAHDYKTAMFTSPHLISMCERFRIDGEMMSEDEFMRYFFLVQEKTDEVGDAIANQIMQSDVLSSDYHPTFFEYLFFMAMLWFEDKGVDYIVLETGLGGRLDATNIIRKPELCIITKIGLDHTMYLGNTIEEIAGEKAGIIKENVSLIYYDFDKKVTEIMENTAAKHTAKTYPVKITDIKNVKIHEKDIDFCMFYEYDNCVCPAWEEFCIPTVATYQTINSTMAVKASKILLKEEWKLDVVKMILSHTFWEGRMEEVLPGFYVDGAHNEDGVEAFLEGLCALQEKDAVLLFGVNGDKDYEPMIKRMALSGRFKRIVVTKLLGDRSALPEVIAKQFAKYTESDIIITNSVKDAVEKSRSLTGGGKIYAVGSLYLVGEIKELVREELL
;
A
#
# COMPACT_ATOMS: atom_id res chain seq x y z
N MET A 1 10.62 -23.82 -21.75
CA MET A 1 9.47 -23.26 -22.48
C MET A 1 10.03 -22.49 -23.65
N ASN A 2 9.48 -22.68 -24.85
CA ASN A 2 9.93 -21.92 -26.03
C ASN A 2 9.86 -20.42 -25.72
N GLU A 3 10.93 -19.68 -26.04
CA GLU A 3 10.99 -18.22 -26.05
C GLU A 3 9.90 -17.67 -26.99
N GLN A 4 8.67 -17.59 -26.50
CA GLN A 4 7.68 -16.71 -27.10
C GLN A 4 8.22 -15.29 -26.90
N THR A 5 8.65 -14.67 -27.97
CA THR A 5 9.19 -13.31 -27.94
C THR A 5 8.12 -12.39 -27.35
N ILE A 6 8.31 -11.93 -26.11
CA ILE A 6 7.44 -10.96 -25.46
C ILE A 6 7.47 -9.66 -26.27
N LYS A 7 6.30 -9.16 -26.72
CA LYS A 7 6.19 -8.00 -27.59
C LYS A 7 5.24 -6.93 -27.06
N THR A 8 4.41 -7.27 -26.09
CA THR A 8 3.38 -6.37 -25.58
C THR A 8 3.42 -6.30 -24.07
N TYR A 9 2.95 -5.21 -23.49
CA TYR A 9 2.78 -5.01 -22.05
C TYR A 9 2.03 -6.20 -21.42
N LYS A 10 0.91 -6.63 -22.00
CA LYS A 10 0.12 -7.75 -21.49
C LYS A 10 0.91 -9.06 -21.42
N GLN A 11 1.78 -9.33 -22.40
CA GLN A 11 2.65 -10.51 -22.36
C GLN A 11 3.73 -10.40 -21.28
N ALA A 12 4.29 -9.19 -21.07
CA ALA A 12 5.24 -8.95 -19.98
C ALA A 12 4.60 -9.08 -18.61
N GLU A 13 3.38 -8.57 -18.46
CA GLU A 13 2.57 -8.72 -17.26
C GLU A 13 2.27 -10.19 -16.96
N GLU A 14 1.83 -10.95 -17.98
CA GLU A 14 1.60 -12.41 -17.86
C GLU A 14 2.88 -13.17 -17.49
N TYR A 15 4.01 -12.81 -18.09
CA TYR A 15 5.31 -13.38 -17.73
C TYR A 15 5.62 -13.15 -16.25
N LEU A 16 5.48 -11.90 -15.78
CA LEU A 16 5.75 -11.54 -14.39
C LEU A 16 4.82 -12.25 -13.41
N TYR A 17 3.54 -12.43 -13.74
CA TYR A 17 2.62 -13.18 -12.88
C TYR A 17 2.98 -14.67 -12.78
N ASN A 18 3.66 -15.22 -13.79
CA ASN A 18 4.14 -16.60 -13.77
C ASN A 18 5.50 -16.77 -13.07
N VAL A 19 6.22 -15.67 -12.80
CA VAL A 19 7.41 -15.71 -11.94
C VAL A 19 6.98 -16.05 -10.51
N PRO A 20 7.67 -16.97 -9.83
CA PRO A 20 7.33 -17.31 -8.45
C PRO A 20 7.33 -16.08 -7.54
N LYS A 21 6.21 -15.88 -6.83
CA LYS A 21 6.04 -14.70 -5.93
C LYS A 21 6.85 -14.84 -4.65
N PHE A 22 7.00 -16.07 -4.18
CA PHE A 22 7.74 -16.43 -2.99
C PHE A 22 8.59 -17.65 -3.33
N THR A 23 9.87 -17.45 -3.56
CA THR A 23 10.79 -18.56 -3.72
C THR A 23 11.58 -18.72 -2.43
N THR A 24 11.72 -19.95 -1.96
CA THR A 24 12.66 -20.30 -0.89
C THR A 24 14.12 -20.12 -1.31
N LYS A 25 14.36 -19.70 -2.55
CA LYS A 25 15.67 -19.56 -3.16
C LYS A 25 16.23 -18.14 -3.17
N SER A 26 15.39 -17.10 -3.06
CA SER A 26 15.88 -15.72 -3.00
C SER A 26 16.10 -15.28 -1.56
N THR A 27 17.31 -14.82 -1.26
CA THR A 27 17.68 -14.24 0.04
C THR A 27 17.98 -12.76 -0.11
N PRO A 28 17.93 -11.95 0.97
CA PRO A 28 18.32 -10.53 0.90
C PRO A 28 19.73 -10.33 0.33
N GLU A 29 20.64 -11.27 0.58
CA GLU A 29 22.00 -11.25 0.04
C GLU A 29 22.02 -11.43 -1.47
N MET A 30 21.18 -12.32 -2.02
CA MET A 30 21.02 -12.51 -3.47
C MET A 30 20.41 -11.26 -4.13
N THR A 31 19.33 -10.72 -3.53
CA THR A 31 18.71 -9.49 -3.98
C THR A 31 19.73 -8.34 -4.00
N ARG A 32 20.54 -8.21 -2.94
CA ARG A 32 21.59 -7.19 -2.85
C ARG A 32 22.70 -7.41 -3.86
N ALA A 33 23.18 -8.62 -4.07
CA ALA A 33 24.24 -8.93 -5.02
C ALA A 33 23.81 -8.59 -6.46
N PHE A 34 22.57 -8.91 -6.84
CA PHE A 34 22.06 -8.53 -8.15
C PHE A 34 21.85 -7.01 -8.27
N TYR A 35 21.38 -6.35 -7.23
CA TYR A 35 21.26 -4.88 -7.20
C TYR A 35 22.63 -4.19 -7.35
N GLU A 36 23.68 -4.74 -6.73
CA GLU A 36 25.07 -4.27 -6.92
C GLU A 36 25.58 -4.52 -8.35
N PHE A 37 25.21 -5.64 -8.96
CA PHE A 37 25.49 -5.90 -10.38
C PHE A 37 24.81 -4.88 -11.30
N LEU A 38 23.60 -4.41 -10.95
CA LEU A 38 22.90 -3.32 -11.64
C LEU A 38 23.56 -1.95 -11.43
N GLY A 39 24.58 -1.82 -10.58
CA GLY A 39 25.23 -0.56 -10.23
C GLY A 39 24.52 0.25 -9.14
N CYS A 40 23.70 -0.39 -8.31
CA CYS A 40 22.95 0.25 -7.21
C CYS A 40 22.09 1.44 -7.67
N PRO A 41 21.24 1.31 -8.71
CA PRO A 41 20.47 2.44 -9.24
C PRO A 41 19.60 3.07 -8.15
N GLY A 42 19.56 4.40 -8.09
CA GLY A 42 18.75 5.17 -7.14
C GLY A 42 19.29 5.21 -5.69
N GLU A 43 20.32 4.44 -5.32
CA GLU A 43 20.82 4.39 -3.93
C GLU A 43 21.47 5.73 -3.49
N SER A 44 21.87 6.57 -4.43
CA SER A 44 22.42 7.92 -4.16
C SER A 44 21.33 8.97 -3.92
N ARG A 45 20.06 8.63 -4.15
CA ARG A 45 18.92 9.54 -3.98
C ARG A 45 18.45 9.54 -2.52
N LYS A 46 17.64 10.54 -2.16
CA LYS A 46 17.02 10.59 -0.81
C LYS A 46 15.87 9.59 -0.75
N ILE A 47 16.11 8.43 -0.16
CA ILE A 47 15.11 7.35 -0.09
C ILE A 47 14.36 7.41 1.24
N ILE A 48 13.03 7.40 1.19
CA ILE A 48 12.15 7.23 2.34
C ILE A 48 11.57 5.82 2.28
N HIS A 49 11.84 5.01 3.32
CA HIS A 49 11.44 3.61 3.36
C HIS A 49 10.20 3.43 4.25
N VAL A 50 9.10 2.93 3.69
CA VAL A 50 7.80 2.87 4.35
C VAL A 50 7.34 1.42 4.52
N ALA A 51 7.19 0.98 5.78
CA ALA A 51 6.60 -0.31 6.15
C ALA A 51 5.31 -0.11 6.97
N GLY A 52 4.59 -1.20 7.18
CA GLY A 52 3.34 -1.22 7.95
C GLY A 52 2.41 -2.32 7.47
N THR A 53 1.31 -2.55 8.17
CA THR A 53 0.23 -3.42 7.69
C THR A 53 -0.73 -2.61 6.83
N ASN A 54 -1.33 -1.58 7.39
CA ASN A 54 -2.29 -0.70 6.72
C ASN A 54 -1.76 0.73 6.64
N GLY A 55 -2.11 1.47 5.57
CA GLY A 55 -1.78 2.88 5.41
C GLY A 55 -0.48 3.19 4.67
N LYS A 56 0.36 2.20 4.32
CA LYS A 56 1.63 2.41 3.61
C LYS A 56 1.48 3.26 2.34
N GLY A 57 0.71 2.78 1.36
CA GLY A 57 0.49 3.49 0.10
C GLY A 57 -0.11 4.89 0.29
N SER A 58 -1.03 5.06 1.27
CA SER A 58 -1.58 6.38 1.61
C SER A 58 -0.50 7.34 2.12
N VAL A 59 0.36 6.90 3.06
CA VAL A 59 1.48 7.72 3.55
C VAL A 59 2.45 8.04 2.42
N CYS A 60 2.77 7.06 1.56
CA CYS A 60 3.61 7.27 0.39
C CYS A 60 3.05 8.36 -0.52
N THR A 61 1.75 8.30 -0.81
CA THR A 61 1.07 9.26 -1.69
C THR A 61 1.04 10.67 -1.10
N TYR A 62 0.60 10.83 0.16
CA TYR A 62 0.61 12.15 0.80
C TYR A 62 2.03 12.74 0.85
N LEU A 63 3.03 11.93 1.24
CA LEU A 63 4.41 12.41 1.30
C LEU A 63 4.98 12.77 -0.07
N SER A 64 4.78 11.91 -1.08
CA SER A 64 5.21 12.19 -2.46
C SER A 64 4.59 13.48 -2.98
N SER A 65 3.28 13.67 -2.79
CA SER A 65 2.58 14.91 -3.21
C SER A 65 3.13 16.16 -2.52
N ILE A 66 3.44 16.07 -1.20
CA ILE A 66 4.04 17.20 -0.47
C ILE A 66 5.43 17.52 -1.01
N LEU A 67 6.28 16.53 -1.26
CA LEU A 67 7.64 16.74 -1.78
C LEU A 67 7.58 17.34 -3.20
N THR A 68 6.72 16.83 -4.07
CA THR A 68 6.51 17.38 -5.42
C THR A 68 6.00 18.81 -5.39
N ALA A 69 5.09 19.15 -4.46
CA ALA A 69 4.60 20.53 -4.29
C ALA A 69 5.67 21.51 -3.75
N HIS A 70 6.80 20.99 -3.27
CA HIS A 70 7.98 21.76 -2.90
C HIS A 70 9.08 21.72 -3.99
N ASP A 71 8.71 21.49 -5.23
CA ASP A 71 9.56 21.51 -6.44
C ASP A 71 10.64 20.41 -6.48
N TYR A 72 10.50 19.32 -5.70
CA TYR A 72 11.35 18.15 -5.79
C TYR A 72 10.78 17.11 -6.75
N LYS A 73 11.59 16.63 -7.66
CA LYS A 73 11.22 15.50 -8.51
C LYS A 73 11.16 14.23 -7.68
N THR A 74 9.94 13.74 -7.46
CA THR A 74 9.68 12.69 -6.48
C THR A 74 9.17 11.42 -7.14
N ALA A 75 9.91 10.32 -6.95
CA ALA A 75 9.49 8.99 -7.34
C ALA A 75 8.74 8.28 -6.20
N MET A 76 7.82 7.39 -6.58
CA MET A 76 7.08 6.54 -5.64
C MET A 76 6.97 5.13 -6.21
N PHE A 77 7.30 4.13 -5.37
CA PHE A 77 7.05 2.72 -5.64
C PHE A 77 6.10 2.15 -4.59
N THR A 78 4.95 1.63 -5.04
CA THR A 78 3.88 1.15 -4.16
C THR A 78 3.37 -0.23 -4.57
N SER A 79 2.67 -0.92 -3.64
CA SER A 79 2.07 -2.22 -3.89
C SER A 79 0.84 -2.50 -3.01
N PRO A 80 -0.12 -3.32 -3.49
CA PRO A 80 -0.26 -3.76 -4.88
C PRO A 80 -0.83 -2.65 -5.78
N HIS A 81 -0.97 -2.91 -7.08
CA HIS A 81 -1.77 -2.10 -8.01
C HIS A 81 -3.26 -2.52 -7.95
N LEU A 82 -4.13 -1.68 -8.50
CA LEU A 82 -5.56 -1.97 -8.64
C LEU A 82 -5.87 -2.58 -10.01
N ILE A 83 -5.47 -1.95 -11.09
CA ILE A 83 -5.76 -2.35 -12.48
C ILE A 83 -4.48 -2.71 -13.22
N SER A 84 -3.50 -1.80 -13.29
CA SER A 84 -2.28 -1.93 -14.09
C SER A 84 -1.02 -2.00 -13.22
N MET A 85 -0.06 -2.86 -13.59
CA MET A 85 1.25 -2.89 -12.92
C MET A 85 1.98 -1.54 -12.98
N CYS A 86 1.70 -0.71 -13.99
CA CYS A 86 2.26 0.63 -14.13
C CYS A 86 1.93 1.56 -12.95
N GLU A 87 0.80 1.33 -12.25
CA GLU A 87 0.40 2.09 -11.05
C GLU A 87 1.44 2.05 -9.93
N ARG A 88 2.25 0.98 -9.90
CA ARG A 88 3.28 0.78 -8.87
C ARG A 88 4.44 1.76 -8.99
N PHE A 89 4.60 2.38 -10.14
CA PHE A 89 5.72 3.23 -10.52
C PHE A 89 5.19 4.62 -10.84
N ARG A 90 5.53 5.59 -10.03
CA ARG A 90 5.12 6.99 -10.27
C ARG A 90 6.29 7.95 -10.13
N ILE A 91 6.29 9.01 -10.93
CA ILE A 91 7.15 10.18 -10.76
C ILE A 91 6.26 11.41 -10.84
N ASP A 92 6.33 12.28 -9.83
CA ASP A 92 5.53 13.49 -9.69
C ASP A 92 4.01 13.22 -9.81
N GLY A 93 3.57 12.04 -9.33
CA GLY A 93 2.19 11.57 -9.39
C GLY A 93 1.82 10.83 -10.67
N GLU A 94 2.56 10.99 -11.75
CA GLU A 94 2.30 10.35 -13.04
C GLU A 94 2.81 8.91 -13.07
N MET A 95 1.96 7.99 -13.56
CA MET A 95 2.32 6.58 -13.72
C MET A 95 3.33 6.36 -14.84
N MET A 96 4.16 5.33 -14.71
CA MET A 96 4.99 4.83 -15.79
C MET A 96 4.13 4.45 -17.01
N SER A 97 4.55 4.83 -18.21
CA SER A 97 3.88 4.38 -19.43
C SER A 97 4.16 2.90 -19.74
N GLU A 98 3.29 2.24 -20.52
CA GLU A 98 3.51 0.85 -20.94
C GLU A 98 4.81 0.71 -21.77
N ASP A 99 5.17 1.71 -22.57
CA ASP A 99 6.43 1.71 -23.36
C ASP A 99 7.65 1.76 -22.43
N GLU A 100 7.61 2.59 -21.38
CA GLU A 100 8.69 2.64 -20.38
C GLU A 100 8.73 1.34 -19.58
N PHE A 101 7.56 0.79 -19.20
CA PHE A 101 7.48 -0.51 -18.53
C PHE A 101 8.17 -1.60 -19.35
N MET A 102 7.89 -1.69 -20.65
CA MET A 102 8.52 -2.66 -21.56
C MET A 102 10.03 -2.44 -21.65
N ARG A 103 10.48 -1.19 -21.72
CA ARG A 103 11.93 -0.87 -21.77
C ARG A 103 12.65 -1.40 -20.52
N TYR A 104 12.15 -1.12 -19.33
CA TYR A 104 12.80 -1.54 -18.09
C TYR A 104 12.57 -3.02 -17.78
N PHE A 105 11.47 -3.59 -18.24
CA PHE A 105 11.27 -5.03 -18.23
C PHE A 105 12.39 -5.75 -18.99
N PHE A 106 12.66 -5.38 -20.24
CA PHE A 106 13.73 -5.98 -21.01
C PHE A 106 15.12 -5.69 -20.45
N LEU A 107 15.33 -4.51 -19.88
CA LEU A 107 16.62 -4.18 -19.26
C LEU A 107 16.91 -5.11 -18.06
N VAL A 108 15.93 -5.38 -17.20
CA VAL A 108 16.11 -6.33 -16.08
C VAL A 108 16.32 -7.74 -16.61
N GLN A 109 15.60 -8.15 -17.67
CA GLN A 109 15.77 -9.46 -18.30
C GLN A 109 17.20 -9.62 -18.86
N GLU A 110 17.66 -8.65 -19.65
CA GLU A 110 19.02 -8.62 -20.21
C GLU A 110 20.09 -8.73 -19.11
N LYS A 111 19.93 -7.97 -18.03
CA LYS A 111 20.88 -8.03 -16.90
C LYS A 111 20.82 -9.34 -16.12
N THR A 112 19.66 -9.97 -16.06
CA THR A 112 19.52 -11.31 -15.48
C THR A 112 20.27 -12.37 -16.31
N ASP A 113 20.13 -12.30 -17.63
CA ASP A 113 20.85 -13.20 -18.54
C ASP A 113 22.36 -12.93 -18.50
N GLU A 114 22.80 -11.66 -18.51
CA GLU A 114 24.22 -11.27 -18.42
C GLU A 114 24.89 -11.84 -17.15
N VAL A 115 24.25 -11.76 -15.98
CA VAL A 115 24.82 -12.29 -14.72
C VAL A 115 24.90 -13.80 -14.77
N GLY A 116 23.84 -14.46 -15.30
CA GLY A 116 23.83 -15.91 -15.47
C GLY A 116 24.96 -16.41 -16.36
N ASP A 117 25.12 -15.78 -17.54
CA ASP A 117 26.18 -16.09 -18.51
C ASP A 117 27.59 -15.82 -17.93
N ALA A 118 27.76 -14.69 -17.22
CA ALA A 118 29.05 -14.36 -16.61
C ALA A 118 29.49 -15.38 -15.57
N ILE A 119 28.54 -15.91 -14.80
CA ILE A 119 28.81 -16.97 -13.81
C ILE A 119 29.06 -18.30 -14.50
N ALA A 120 28.23 -18.71 -15.46
CA ALA A 120 28.35 -19.96 -16.20
C ALA A 120 29.71 -20.06 -16.95
N ASN A 121 30.18 -18.95 -17.51
CA ASN A 121 31.45 -18.86 -18.24
C ASN A 121 32.66 -18.55 -17.32
N GLN A 122 32.50 -18.54 -16.01
CA GLN A 122 33.54 -18.24 -15.01
C GLN A 122 34.19 -16.85 -15.17
N ILE A 123 33.50 -15.91 -15.81
CA ILE A 123 33.91 -14.51 -15.94
C ILE A 123 33.68 -13.76 -14.61
N MET A 124 32.60 -14.11 -13.92
CA MET A 124 32.27 -13.60 -12.58
C MET A 124 32.21 -14.79 -11.60
N GLN A 125 32.84 -14.61 -10.44
CA GLN A 125 32.66 -15.53 -9.29
C GLN A 125 31.69 -14.91 -8.31
N SER A 126 30.73 -15.69 -7.87
CA SER A 126 29.77 -15.29 -6.82
C SER A 126 29.52 -16.48 -5.90
N ASP A 127 29.64 -16.23 -4.59
CA ASP A 127 29.25 -17.20 -3.56
C ASP A 127 27.75 -17.16 -3.26
N VAL A 128 27.05 -16.18 -3.85
CA VAL A 128 25.65 -15.85 -3.54
C VAL A 128 24.71 -16.06 -4.73
N LEU A 129 25.08 -15.58 -5.93
CA LEU A 129 24.30 -15.77 -7.16
C LEU A 129 24.75 -17.01 -7.90
N SER A 130 23.81 -17.76 -8.47
CA SER A 130 24.05 -18.89 -9.37
C SER A 130 23.76 -18.52 -10.82
N SER A 131 24.20 -19.35 -11.77
CA SER A 131 23.95 -19.13 -13.19
C SER A 131 22.47 -19.25 -13.59
N ASP A 132 21.63 -19.82 -12.73
CA ASP A 132 20.19 -19.93 -12.88
C ASP A 132 19.41 -18.91 -11.99
N TYR A 133 20.10 -17.87 -11.48
CA TYR A 133 19.45 -16.81 -10.70
C TYR A 133 18.40 -16.11 -11.54
N HIS A 134 17.24 -15.93 -10.97
CA HIS A 134 16.17 -15.12 -11.53
C HIS A 134 15.48 -14.34 -10.41
N PRO A 135 15.26 -13.03 -10.58
CA PRO A 135 14.51 -12.24 -9.61
C PRO A 135 13.09 -12.80 -9.39
N THR A 136 12.60 -12.77 -8.16
CA THR A 136 11.19 -13.03 -7.87
C THR A 136 10.30 -11.94 -8.46
N PHE A 137 8.99 -12.17 -8.53
CA PHE A 137 8.03 -11.19 -9.03
C PHE A 137 8.22 -9.78 -8.45
N PHE A 138 8.38 -9.69 -7.12
CA PHE A 138 8.50 -8.38 -6.47
C PHE A 138 9.88 -7.76 -6.64
N GLU A 139 10.94 -8.55 -6.59
CA GLU A 139 12.32 -8.11 -6.88
C GLU A 139 12.42 -7.55 -8.31
N TYR A 140 11.81 -8.23 -9.28
CA TYR A 140 11.82 -7.79 -10.66
C TYR A 140 11.23 -6.37 -10.80
N LEU A 141 10.04 -6.15 -10.22
CA LEU A 141 9.39 -4.84 -10.23
C LEU A 141 10.20 -3.79 -9.45
N PHE A 142 10.80 -4.16 -8.33
CA PHE A 142 11.66 -3.28 -7.56
C PHE A 142 12.89 -2.84 -8.38
N PHE A 143 13.56 -3.75 -9.08
CA PHE A 143 14.70 -3.40 -9.92
C PHE A 143 14.30 -2.52 -11.09
N MET A 144 13.18 -2.79 -11.75
CA MET A 144 12.61 -1.90 -12.79
C MET A 144 12.39 -0.48 -12.23
N ALA A 145 11.80 -0.37 -11.04
CA ALA A 145 11.54 0.91 -10.39
C ALA A 145 12.85 1.69 -10.18
N MET A 146 13.84 1.06 -9.56
CA MET A 146 15.09 1.72 -9.21
C MET A 146 15.89 2.16 -10.44
N LEU A 147 15.90 1.34 -11.50
CA LEU A 147 16.52 1.70 -12.79
C LEU A 147 15.81 2.90 -13.44
N TRP A 148 14.47 2.91 -13.43
CA TRP A 148 13.71 4.02 -13.99
C TRP A 148 13.92 5.31 -13.19
N PHE A 149 13.92 5.24 -11.88
CA PHE A 149 14.13 6.39 -11.01
C PHE A 149 15.52 7.00 -11.18
N GLU A 150 16.56 6.15 -11.32
CA GLU A 150 17.93 6.63 -11.60
C GLU A 150 18.00 7.32 -12.96
N ASP A 151 17.46 6.71 -14.03
CA ASP A 151 17.43 7.26 -15.38
C ASP A 151 16.72 8.62 -15.45
N LYS A 152 15.64 8.76 -14.67
CA LYS A 152 14.86 10.01 -14.61
C LYS A 152 15.48 11.08 -13.73
N GLY A 153 16.51 10.76 -12.97
CA GLY A 153 17.24 11.71 -12.12
C GLY A 153 16.36 12.34 -11.03
N VAL A 154 15.61 11.51 -10.30
CA VAL A 154 14.72 12.00 -9.24
C VAL A 154 15.51 12.48 -8.00
N ASP A 155 14.93 13.37 -7.21
CA ASP A 155 15.53 13.87 -5.96
C ASP A 155 15.20 12.96 -4.79
N TYR A 156 13.92 12.55 -4.71
CA TYR A 156 13.40 11.68 -3.66
C TYR A 156 12.79 10.40 -4.22
N ILE A 157 12.94 9.31 -3.47
CA ILE A 157 12.25 8.04 -3.73
C ILE A 157 11.46 7.65 -2.48
N VAL A 158 10.14 7.60 -2.57
CA VAL A 158 9.26 7.08 -1.52
C VAL A 158 8.98 5.61 -1.84
N LEU A 159 9.55 4.72 -1.01
CA LEU A 159 9.67 3.29 -1.28
C LEU A 159 8.82 2.50 -0.30
N GLU A 160 7.70 1.91 -0.75
CA GLU A 160 6.84 1.03 0.03
C GLU A 160 7.39 -0.39 0.06
N THR A 161 7.44 -1.03 1.26
CA THR A 161 7.72 -2.48 1.37
C THR A 161 6.59 -3.31 0.77
N GLY A 162 6.94 -4.40 0.09
CA GLY A 162 5.95 -5.34 -0.43
C GLY A 162 5.33 -6.20 0.66
N LEU A 163 6.16 -6.84 1.49
CA LEU A 163 5.73 -7.72 2.57
C LEU A 163 6.70 -7.67 3.76
N GLY A 164 6.15 -7.44 4.96
CA GLY A 164 6.95 -7.44 6.18
C GLY A 164 7.84 -6.20 6.27
N GLY A 165 9.14 -6.40 6.23
CA GLY A 165 10.18 -5.37 6.29
C GLY A 165 11.58 -5.99 6.26
N ARG A 166 11.94 -6.76 7.30
CA ARG A 166 13.30 -7.31 7.49
C ARG A 166 13.83 -8.10 6.28
N LEU A 167 13.00 -8.92 5.66
CA LEU A 167 13.33 -9.77 4.50
C LEU A 167 12.74 -9.24 3.19
N ASP A 168 12.16 -8.02 3.19
CA ASP A 168 11.59 -7.44 1.98
C ASP A 168 12.70 -7.05 0.98
N ALA A 169 12.42 -7.21 -0.32
CA ALA A 169 13.37 -6.87 -1.37
C ALA A 169 13.83 -5.41 -1.29
N THR A 170 12.96 -4.49 -0.86
CA THR A 170 13.29 -3.07 -0.70
C THR A 170 14.26 -2.81 0.45
N ASN A 171 14.39 -3.76 1.40
CA ASN A 171 15.23 -3.59 2.59
C ASN A 171 16.73 -3.75 2.33
N ILE A 172 17.13 -4.06 1.10
CA ILE A 172 18.52 -4.04 0.66
C ILE A 172 19.11 -2.61 0.62
N ILE A 173 18.26 -1.59 0.62
CA ILE A 173 18.70 -0.19 0.75
C ILE A 173 19.39 0.00 2.09
N ARG A 174 20.68 0.38 2.05
CA ARG A 174 21.53 0.42 3.25
C ARG A 174 21.28 1.64 4.12
N LYS A 175 21.02 2.79 3.52
CA LYS A 175 20.90 4.06 4.23
C LYS A 175 19.78 4.93 3.65
N PRO A 176 18.52 4.65 3.98
CA PRO A 176 17.44 5.58 3.67
C PRO A 176 17.60 6.88 4.47
N GLU A 177 17.01 7.96 3.99
CA GLU A 177 16.98 9.26 4.68
C GLU A 177 16.05 9.24 5.89
N LEU A 178 14.95 8.46 5.77
CA LEU A 178 13.92 8.32 6.79
C LEU A 178 13.24 6.96 6.68
N CYS A 179 12.91 6.35 7.82
CA CYS A 179 12.04 5.18 7.90
C CYS A 179 10.68 5.57 8.47
N ILE A 180 9.60 5.00 7.91
CA ILE A 180 8.24 5.23 8.39
C ILE A 180 7.58 3.88 8.62
N ILE A 181 6.96 3.66 9.80
CA ILE A 181 6.19 2.45 10.10
C ILE A 181 4.76 2.87 10.43
N THR A 182 3.84 2.55 9.53
CA THR A 182 2.41 2.88 9.64
C THR A 182 1.69 1.90 10.59
N LYS A 183 0.35 1.89 10.61
CA LYS A 183 -0.42 0.99 11.49
C LYS A 183 0.00 -0.46 11.29
N ILE A 184 0.31 -1.13 12.40
CA ILE A 184 0.59 -2.56 12.45
C ILE A 184 -0.68 -3.29 12.88
N GLY A 185 -0.97 -4.41 12.23
CA GLY A 185 -2.09 -5.28 12.51
C GLY A 185 -1.82 -6.70 12.04
N LEU A 186 -2.72 -7.62 12.32
CA LEU A 186 -2.62 -9.01 11.87
C LEU A 186 -2.89 -9.09 10.37
N ASP A 187 -1.88 -9.45 9.60
CA ASP A 187 -1.98 -9.78 8.19
C ASP A 187 -0.80 -10.67 7.79
N HIS A 188 -0.97 -11.46 6.75
CA HIS A 188 0.06 -12.37 6.26
C HIS A 188 0.68 -13.25 7.36
N THR A 189 -0.14 -13.73 8.28
CA THR A 189 0.29 -14.49 9.46
C THR A 189 1.09 -15.74 9.14
N MET A 190 0.86 -16.37 7.98
CA MET A 190 1.65 -17.52 7.49
C MET A 190 3.13 -17.19 7.25
N TYR A 191 3.49 -15.90 7.06
CA TYR A 191 4.84 -15.46 6.72
C TYR A 191 5.47 -14.58 7.79
N LEU A 192 4.67 -13.74 8.47
CA LEU A 192 5.17 -12.70 9.37
C LEU A 192 5.04 -13.04 10.86
N GLY A 193 4.34 -14.14 11.18
CA GLY A 193 4.05 -14.54 12.55
C GLY A 193 2.58 -14.39 12.93
N ASN A 194 2.20 -14.97 14.06
CA ASN A 194 0.81 -15.09 14.51
C ASN A 194 0.44 -14.04 15.57
N THR A 195 1.38 -13.19 15.95
CA THR A 195 1.19 -12.15 16.97
C THR A 195 1.53 -10.78 16.42
N ILE A 196 0.94 -9.74 17.00
CA ILE A 196 1.23 -8.35 16.61
C ILE A 196 2.71 -8.00 16.88
N GLU A 197 3.30 -8.60 17.92
CA GLU A 197 4.69 -8.42 18.29
C GLU A 197 5.66 -9.00 17.24
N GLU A 198 5.36 -10.20 16.73
CA GLU A 198 6.16 -10.83 15.67
C GLU A 198 6.11 -9.97 14.39
N ILE A 199 4.91 -9.56 13.98
CA ILE A 199 4.70 -8.71 12.81
C ILE A 199 5.39 -7.35 12.98
N ALA A 200 5.31 -6.75 14.18
CA ALA A 200 6.01 -5.51 14.51
C ALA A 200 7.53 -5.67 14.40
N GLY A 201 8.08 -6.79 14.88
CA GLY A 201 9.50 -7.12 14.75
C GLY A 201 9.98 -7.23 13.30
N GLU A 202 9.19 -7.91 12.44
CA GLU A 202 9.49 -8.00 11.01
C GLU A 202 9.50 -6.62 10.33
N LYS A 203 8.53 -5.75 10.67
CA LYS A 203 8.45 -4.40 10.10
C LYS A 203 9.52 -3.48 10.66
N ALA A 204 9.86 -3.59 11.94
CA ALA A 204 10.96 -2.86 12.57
C ALA A 204 12.33 -3.17 11.92
N GLY A 205 12.44 -4.28 11.17
CA GLY A 205 13.64 -4.64 10.42
C GLY A 205 14.05 -3.65 9.32
N ILE A 206 13.21 -2.65 8.98
CA ILE A 206 13.61 -1.57 8.07
C ILE A 206 14.40 -0.45 8.76
N ILE A 207 14.42 -0.42 10.10
CA ILE A 207 15.14 0.61 10.88
C ILE A 207 16.65 0.42 10.66
N LYS A 208 17.34 1.50 10.34
CA LYS A 208 18.76 1.49 10.02
C LYS A 208 19.57 2.37 10.99
N GLU A 209 20.87 2.10 11.04
CA GLU A 209 21.80 2.82 11.89
C GLU A 209 21.80 4.33 11.62
N ASN A 210 21.56 5.13 12.67
CA ASN A 210 21.47 6.60 12.62
C ASN A 210 20.41 7.17 11.67
N VAL A 211 19.41 6.39 11.27
CA VAL A 211 18.28 6.84 10.43
C VAL A 211 17.06 7.08 11.29
N SER A 212 16.46 8.26 11.17
CA SER A 212 15.26 8.62 11.93
C SER A 212 14.07 7.71 11.62
N LEU A 213 13.23 7.45 12.62
CA LEU A 213 12.01 6.64 12.53
C LEU A 213 10.78 7.47 12.87
N ILE A 214 9.80 7.50 11.97
CA ILE A 214 8.42 7.88 12.29
C ILE A 214 7.60 6.61 12.43
N TYR A 215 6.78 6.51 13.47
CA TYR A 215 5.88 5.37 13.62
C TYR A 215 4.55 5.77 14.26
N TYR A 216 3.49 5.00 13.96
CA TYR A 216 2.19 5.18 14.60
C TYR A 216 2.16 4.52 15.98
N ASP A 217 2.09 5.34 17.03
CA ASP A 217 2.04 4.93 18.43
C ASP A 217 0.57 4.74 18.86
N PHE A 218 0.06 3.52 18.69
CA PHE A 218 -1.32 3.15 18.99
C PHE A 218 -1.46 1.96 19.95
N ASP A 219 -0.40 1.16 20.08
CA ASP A 219 -0.34 -0.04 20.92
C ASP A 219 0.96 -0.08 21.68
N LYS A 220 0.90 -0.34 23.00
CA LYS A 220 2.06 -0.29 23.89
C LYS A 220 3.14 -1.30 23.52
N LYS A 221 2.77 -2.53 23.12
CA LYS A 221 3.74 -3.57 22.75
C LYS A 221 4.44 -3.25 21.45
N VAL A 222 3.69 -2.71 20.47
CA VAL A 222 4.25 -2.20 19.21
C VAL A 222 5.23 -1.07 19.49
N THR A 223 4.85 -0.09 20.32
CA THR A 223 5.70 1.03 20.73
C THR A 223 7.00 0.54 21.37
N GLU A 224 6.94 -0.39 22.32
CA GLU A 224 8.13 -0.97 22.96
C GLU A 224 9.09 -1.62 21.94
N ILE A 225 8.56 -2.31 20.93
CA ILE A 225 9.39 -2.91 19.86
C ILE A 225 10.05 -1.84 19.01
N MET A 226 9.29 -0.80 18.60
CA MET A 226 9.82 0.31 17.78
C MET A 226 10.94 1.04 18.52
N GLU A 227 10.70 1.45 19.77
CA GLU A 227 11.66 2.18 20.59
C GLU A 227 12.91 1.32 20.90
N ASN A 228 12.74 0.05 21.27
CA ASN A 228 13.86 -0.85 21.54
C ASN A 228 14.71 -1.10 20.28
N THR A 229 14.07 -1.22 19.10
CA THR A 229 14.80 -1.41 17.85
C THR A 229 15.51 -0.12 17.43
N ALA A 230 14.84 1.01 17.53
CA ALA A 230 15.41 2.31 17.24
C ALA A 230 16.63 2.61 18.14
N ALA A 231 16.54 2.30 19.44
CA ALA A 231 17.65 2.47 20.38
C ALA A 231 18.87 1.62 19.99
N LYS A 232 18.68 0.38 19.53
CA LYS A 232 19.77 -0.48 19.06
C LYS A 232 20.49 0.09 17.83
N HIS A 233 19.78 0.85 17.01
CA HIS A 233 20.28 1.46 15.78
C HIS A 233 20.62 2.95 15.96
N THR A 234 20.64 3.47 17.17
CA THR A 234 20.88 4.91 17.43
C THR A 234 19.96 5.82 16.60
N ALA A 235 18.76 5.32 16.28
CA ALA A 235 17.77 6.00 15.46
C ALA A 235 16.91 6.94 16.34
N LYS A 236 16.77 8.20 15.91
CA LYS A 236 15.86 9.14 16.57
C LYS A 236 14.41 8.80 16.22
N THR A 237 13.53 8.73 17.22
CA THR A 237 12.11 8.38 17.04
C THR A 237 11.22 9.61 17.04
N TYR A 238 10.14 9.53 16.25
CA TYR A 238 9.10 10.53 16.12
C TYR A 238 7.74 9.83 16.13
N PRO A 239 7.20 9.49 17.31
CA PRO A 239 5.88 8.87 17.40
C PRO A 239 4.79 9.82 16.90
N VAL A 240 3.79 9.26 16.23
CA VAL A 240 2.53 9.92 15.86
C VAL A 240 1.41 9.22 16.59
N LYS A 241 0.57 9.99 17.29
CA LYS A 241 -0.52 9.47 18.14
C LYS A 241 -1.87 9.96 17.64
N ILE A 242 -2.92 9.23 17.97
CA ILE A 242 -4.28 9.70 17.70
C ILE A 242 -4.58 11.01 18.45
N THR A 243 -3.92 11.25 19.58
CA THR A 243 -4.01 12.50 20.35
C THR A 243 -3.37 13.71 19.66
N ASP A 244 -2.57 13.49 18.61
CA ASP A 244 -2.03 14.56 17.76
C ASP A 244 -3.07 15.10 16.76
N ILE A 245 -4.28 14.53 16.79
CA ILE A 245 -5.41 14.90 15.92
C ILE A 245 -6.62 15.25 16.80
N LYS A 246 -7.33 16.30 16.47
CA LYS A 246 -8.60 16.70 17.11
C LYS A 246 -9.54 17.40 16.15
N ASN A 247 -10.77 17.66 16.61
CA ASN A 247 -11.79 18.39 15.86
C ASN A 247 -12.07 17.81 14.46
N VAL A 248 -12.05 16.47 14.35
CA VAL A 248 -12.35 15.77 13.10
C VAL A 248 -13.80 16.03 12.73
N LYS A 249 -14.03 16.65 11.59
CA LYS A 249 -15.36 16.91 11.00
C LYS A 249 -15.42 16.28 9.63
N ILE A 250 -16.36 15.36 9.45
CA ILE A 250 -16.56 14.66 8.18
C ILE A 250 -17.67 15.39 7.45
N HIS A 251 -17.38 15.80 6.22
CA HIS A 251 -18.33 16.38 5.27
C HIS A 251 -18.74 15.33 4.23
N GLU A 252 -19.44 15.74 3.21
CA GLU A 252 -19.92 14.83 2.16
C GLU A 252 -18.78 14.16 1.37
N LYS A 253 -17.66 14.88 1.15
CA LYS A 253 -16.53 14.44 0.31
C LYS A 253 -15.15 14.64 0.93
N ASP A 254 -15.07 15.29 2.07
CA ASP A 254 -13.81 15.65 2.70
C ASP A 254 -13.88 15.58 4.23
N ILE A 255 -12.73 15.67 4.86
CA ILE A 255 -12.56 15.70 6.31
C ILE A 255 -11.71 16.90 6.67
N ASP A 256 -12.27 17.80 7.52
CA ASP A 256 -11.50 18.79 8.24
C ASP A 256 -11.04 18.23 9.58
N PHE A 257 -9.81 18.51 9.95
CA PHE A 257 -9.25 18.14 11.25
C PHE A 257 -8.13 19.06 11.68
N CYS A 258 -7.88 19.14 12.98
CA CYS A 258 -6.73 19.87 13.51
C CYS A 258 -5.61 18.89 13.84
N MET A 259 -4.41 19.21 13.38
CA MET A 259 -3.19 18.47 13.67
C MET A 259 -2.33 19.27 14.67
N PHE A 260 -1.74 18.56 15.62
CA PHE A 260 -0.75 19.11 16.53
C PHE A 260 0.53 19.45 15.76
N TYR A 261 0.99 20.68 15.92
CA TYR A 261 2.16 21.19 15.23
C TYR A 261 3.11 21.92 16.17
N GLU A 262 4.37 21.53 16.12
CA GLU A 262 5.45 22.23 16.84
C GLU A 262 6.15 23.19 15.89
N TYR A 263 6.04 24.49 16.17
CA TYR A 263 6.80 25.51 15.45
C TYR A 263 8.24 25.54 15.97
N ASP A 264 9.20 25.61 15.06
CA ASP A 264 10.60 25.85 15.42
C ASP A 264 10.70 27.23 16.07
N ASN A 265 11.28 27.30 17.28
CA ASN A 265 11.44 28.53 18.08
C ASN A 265 10.15 29.10 18.72
N CYS A 266 9.04 28.38 18.77
CA CYS A 266 7.85 28.82 19.50
C CYS A 266 7.67 27.97 20.79
N VAL A 267 7.45 28.67 21.91
CA VAL A 267 7.24 28.05 23.23
C VAL A 267 5.86 27.37 23.34
N CYS A 268 4.93 27.73 22.45
CA CYS A 268 3.58 27.20 22.46
C CYS A 268 3.35 26.36 21.21
N PRO A 269 3.10 25.05 21.36
CA PRO A 269 2.62 24.23 20.25
C PRO A 269 1.27 24.74 19.76
N ALA A 270 1.09 24.74 18.44
CA ALA A 270 -0.15 25.17 17.82
C ALA A 270 -0.93 24.00 17.22
N TRP A 271 -2.21 24.22 17.06
CA TRP A 271 -3.07 23.32 16.32
C TRP A 271 -3.42 23.95 14.99
N GLU A 272 -3.03 23.27 13.91
CA GLU A 272 -3.28 23.72 12.55
C GLU A 272 -4.41 22.93 11.93
N GLU A 273 -5.30 23.62 11.22
CA GLU A 273 -6.42 23.00 10.52
C GLU A 273 -5.99 22.53 9.12
N PHE A 274 -6.37 21.30 8.79
CA PHE A 274 -6.11 20.64 7.51
C PHE A 274 -7.42 20.09 6.96
N CYS A 275 -7.47 19.96 5.63
CA CYS A 275 -8.54 19.29 4.90
C CYS A 275 -7.94 18.20 4.01
N ILE A 276 -8.62 17.05 3.92
CA ILE A 276 -8.27 15.97 2.99
C ILE A 276 -9.53 15.52 2.23
N PRO A 277 -9.45 15.26 0.91
CA PRO A 277 -10.61 14.97 0.05
C PRO A 277 -11.02 13.49 0.15
N THR A 278 -11.43 13.06 1.33
CA THR A 278 -11.89 11.69 1.61
C THR A 278 -12.82 11.67 2.81
N VAL A 279 -13.66 10.66 2.90
CA VAL A 279 -14.50 10.38 4.08
C VAL A 279 -13.90 9.27 4.97
N ALA A 280 -12.72 8.76 4.61
CA ALA A 280 -12.00 7.73 5.33
C ALA A 280 -11.25 8.31 6.54
N THR A 281 -11.80 8.17 7.74
CA THR A 281 -11.25 8.77 8.98
C THR A 281 -9.81 8.36 9.28
N TYR A 282 -9.41 7.13 8.93
CA TYR A 282 -8.03 6.64 9.12
C TYR A 282 -7.00 7.40 8.27
N GLN A 283 -7.42 8.15 7.26
CA GLN A 283 -6.52 8.97 6.46
C GLN A 283 -6.01 10.21 7.22
N THR A 284 -6.68 10.62 8.29
CA THR A 284 -6.19 11.72 9.13
C THR A 284 -4.85 11.36 9.79
N ILE A 285 -4.69 10.12 10.27
CA ILE A 285 -3.42 9.67 10.85
C ILE A 285 -2.35 9.47 9.76
N ASN A 286 -2.72 8.91 8.59
CA ASN A 286 -1.79 8.70 7.49
C ASN A 286 -1.24 10.03 6.96
N SER A 287 -2.08 11.03 6.77
CA SER A 287 -1.67 12.39 6.35
C SER A 287 -0.82 13.08 7.43
N THR A 288 -1.16 12.89 8.72
CA THR A 288 -0.34 13.40 9.84
C THR A 288 1.08 12.83 9.82
N MET A 289 1.23 11.53 9.57
CA MET A 289 2.55 10.91 9.43
C MET A 289 3.34 11.49 8.26
N ALA A 290 2.69 11.69 7.12
CA ALA A 290 3.31 12.28 5.93
C ALA A 290 3.73 13.75 6.14
N VAL A 291 2.90 14.55 6.81
CA VAL A 291 3.24 15.94 7.18
C VAL A 291 4.44 15.98 8.12
N LYS A 292 4.47 15.13 9.14
CA LYS A 292 5.61 15.03 10.06
C LYS A 292 6.90 14.61 9.33
N ALA A 293 6.78 13.65 8.40
CA ALA A 293 7.88 13.22 7.55
C ALA A 293 8.41 14.36 6.67
N SER A 294 7.53 15.05 5.97
CA SER A 294 7.91 16.17 5.09
C SER A 294 8.61 17.29 5.85
N LYS A 295 8.17 17.60 7.07
CA LYS A 295 8.83 18.61 7.91
C LYS A 295 10.26 18.19 8.27
N ILE A 296 10.49 16.93 8.64
CA ILE A 296 11.83 16.41 8.97
C ILE A 296 12.75 16.47 7.74
N LEU A 297 12.22 16.16 6.55
CA LEU A 297 12.99 16.11 5.30
C LEU A 297 13.32 17.51 4.77
N LEU A 298 12.34 18.41 4.75
CA LEU A 298 12.43 19.72 4.08
C LEU A 298 12.98 20.82 5.00
N LYS A 299 12.91 20.65 6.32
CA LYS A 299 13.42 21.60 7.32
C LYS A 299 12.96 23.05 7.05
N GLU A 300 13.88 23.96 6.78
CA GLU A 300 13.60 25.39 6.54
C GLU A 300 12.85 25.64 5.21
N GLU A 301 12.90 24.72 4.27
CA GLU A 301 12.17 24.83 2.99
C GLU A 301 10.70 24.46 3.12
N TRP A 302 10.31 23.82 4.24
CA TRP A 302 8.94 23.38 4.48
C TRP A 302 7.98 24.56 4.67
N LYS A 303 6.89 24.56 3.90
CA LYS A 303 5.88 25.64 3.87
C LYS A 303 4.51 25.11 4.24
N LEU A 304 3.96 25.55 5.35
CA LEU A 304 2.66 25.11 5.86
C LEU A 304 1.52 25.28 4.83
N ASP A 305 1.45 26.46 4.19
CA ASP A 305 0.38 26.76 3.23
C ASP A 305 0.45 25.85 1.99
N VAL A 306 1.66 25.51 1.52
CA VAL A 306 1.86 24.54 0.44
C VAL A 306 1.36 23.17 0.85
N VAL A 307 1.69 22.73 2.08
CA VAL A 307 1.26 21.43 2.62
C VAL A 307 -0.27 21.39 2.76
N LYS A 308 -0.91 22.42 3.30
CA LYS A 308 -2.38 22.52 3.42
C LYS A 308 -3.04 22.44 2.05
N MET A 309 -2.54 23.21 1.10
CA MET A 309 -3.06 23.25 -0.27
C MET A 309 -2.95 21.87 -0.92
N ILE A 310 -1.80 21.23 -0.90
CA ILE A 310 -1.63 19.95 -1.60
C ILE A 310 -2.42 18.82 -0.93
N LEU A 311 -2.51 18.78 0.40
CA LEU A 311 -3.29 17.75 1.09
C LEU A 311 -4.79 17.83 0.74
N SER A 312 -5.34 19.04 0.56
CA SER A 312 -6.74 19.21 0.16
C SER A 312 -7.06 18.75 -1.27
N HIS A 313 -6.02 18.37 -2.05
CA HIS A 313 -6.16 17.85 -3.41
C HIS A 313 -5.57 16.43 -3.57
N THR A 314 -4.86 15.92 -2.55
CA THR A 314 -4.24 14.60 -2.63
C THR A 314 -5.25 13.51 -2.31
N PHE A 315 -5.47 12.64 -3.26
CA PHE A 315 -6.37 11.49 -3.17
C PHE A 315 -5.61 10.18 -3.42
N TRP A 316 -5.97 9.12 -2.69
CA TRP A 316 -5.45 7.78 -2.91
C TRP A 316 -6.59 6.81 -3.23
N GLU A 317 -6.52 6.20 -4.39
CA GLU A 317 -7.56 5.34 -4.96
C GLU A 317 -7.86 4.11 -4.08
N GLY A 318 -9.11 3.67 -4.11
CA GLY A 318 -9.58 2.50 -3.36
C GLY A 318 -9.60 2.69 -1.84
N ARG A 319 -9.78 3.92 -1.35
CA ARG A 319 -9.90 4.24 0.08
C ARG A 319 -11.14 5.09 0.34
N MET A 320 -12.28 4.43 0.61
CA MET A 320 -13.60 5.06 0.68
C MET A 320 -13.87 5.95 -0.54
N GLU A 321 -13.47 5.46 -1.72
CA GLU A 321 -13.60 6.16 -3.00
C GLU A 321 -15.02 6.02 -3.55
N GLU A 322 -15.67 7.13 -3.89
CA GLU A 322 -16.93 7.12 -4.62
C GLU A 322 -16.66 6.94 -6.11
N VAL A 323 -16.88 5.74 -6.64
CA VAL A 323 -16.63 5.40 -8.06
C VAL A 323 -17.84 5.63 -8.97
N LEU A 324 -19.04 5.63 -8.40
CA LEU A 324 -20.31 6.01 -9.01
C LEU A 324 -21.17 6.69 -7.94
N PRO A 325 -22.16 7.51 -8.29
CA PRO A 325 -23.01 8.17 -7.31
C PRO A 325 -23.60 7.18 -6.28
N GLY A 326 -23.22 7.36 -5.00
CA GLY A 326 -23.63 6.50 -3.89
C GLY A 326 -22.97 5.12 -3.85
N PHE A 327 -21.98 4.84 -4.70
CA PHE A 327 -21.24 3.59 -4.75
C PHE A 327 -19.77 3.80 -4.35
N TYR A 328 -19.42 3.30 -3.20
CA TYR A 328 -18.10 3.45 -2.60
C TYR A 328 -17.30 2.14 -2.65
N VAL A 329 -16.00 2.26 -2.89
CA VAL A 329 -15.06 1.14 -2.81
C VAL A 329 -14.02 1.38 -1.72
N ASP A 330 -13.65 0.33 -0.99
CA ASP A 330 -12.57 0.37 -0.01
C ASP A 330 -11.73 -0.89 -0.04
N GLY A 331 -10.42 -0.73 -0.05
CA GLY A 331 -9.45 -1.82 -0.11
C GLY A 331 -9.20 -2.53 1.22
N ALA A 332 -10.05 -2.38 2.23
CA ALA A 332 -9.94 -3.13 3.48
C ALA A 332 -10.04 -4.64 3.21
N HIS A 333 -9.02 -5.38 3.60
CA HIS A 333 -8.85 -6.81 3.27
C HIS A 333 -8.24 -7.62 4.42
N ASN A 334 -8.22 -7.05 5.61
CA ASN A 334 -7.85 -7.67 6.87
C ASN A 334 -8.73 -7.12 8.00
N GLU A 335 -8.68 -7.73 9.19
CA GLU A 335 -9.55 -7.37 10.31
C GLU A 335 -9.43 -5.91 10.72
N ASP A 336 -8.19 -5.40 10.87
CA ASP A 336 -7.92 -4.00 11.24
C ASP A 336 -8.38 -2.99 10.16
N GLY A 337 -8.26 -3.36 8.89
CA GLY A 337 -8.76 -2.55 7.77
C GLY A 337 -10.29 -2.45 7.78
N VAL A 338 -10.96 -3.58 8.02
CA VAL A 338 -12.44 -3.62 8.15
C VAL A 338 -12.90 -2.83 9.37
N GLU A 339 -12.18 -2.90 10.49
CA GLU A 339 -12.51 -2.10 11.69
C GLU A 339 -12.45 -0.60 11.38
N ALA A 340 -11.35 -0.15 10.77
CA ALA A 340 -11.18 1.25 10.37
C ALA A 340 -12.25 1.72 9.36
N PHE A 341 -12.63 0.84 8.42
CA PHE A 341 -13.74 1.09 7.50
C PHE A 341 -15.07 1.25 8.24
N LEU A 342 -15.38 0.35 9.17
CA LEU A 342 -16.62 0.40 9.97
C LEU A 342 -16.67 1.61 10.91
N GLU A 343 -15.54 2.05 11.46
CA GLU A 343 -15.41 3.30 12.22
C GLU A 343 -15.78 4.51 11.33
N GLY A 344 -15.31 4.52 10.07
CA GLY A 344 -15.70 5.53 9.08
C GLY A 344 -17.20 5.55 8.83
N LEU A 345 -17.83 4.39 8.61
CA LEU A 345 -19.29 4.28 8.45
C LEU A 345 -20.04 4.73 9.70
N CYS A 346 -19.47 4.47 10.89
CA CYS A 346 -20.03 4.94 12.14
C CYS A 346 -20.03 6.46 12.22
N ALA A 347 -18.94 7.07 11.87
CA ALA A 347 -18.79 8.52 11.89
C ALA A 347 -19.70 9.22 10.86
N LEU A 348 -19.91 8.58 9.69
CA LEU A 348 -20.89 9.00 8.67
C LEU A 348 -22.36 8.72 9.06
N GLN A 349 -22.61 8.07 10.18
CA GLN A 349 -23.93 7.62 10.64
C GLN A 349 -24.67 6.74 9.61
N GLU A 350 -23.94 6.03 8.76
CA GLU A 350 -24.50 5.15 7.72
C GLU A 350 -25.30 4.01 8.32
N LYS A 351 -26.47 3.75 7.74
CA LYS A 351 -27.39 2.67 8.12
C LYS A 351 -28.08 2.12 6.88
N ASP A 352 -28.51 0.88 6.95
CA ASP A 352 -29.29 0.21 5.89
C ASP A 352 -28.57 0.15 4.53
N ALA A 353 -27.24 0.27 4.50
CA ALA A 353 -26.43 0.19 3.29
C ALA A 353 -26.45 -1.22 2.67
N VAL A 354 -26.05 -1.30 1.40
CA VAL A 354 -25.75 -2.57 0.72
C VAL A 354 -24.24 -2.82 0.84
N LEU A 355 -23.86 -3.99 1.36
CA LEU A 355 -22.48 -4.47 1.31
C LEU A 355 -22.29 -5.32 0.05
N LEU A 356 -21.29 -5.00 -0.77
CA LEU A 356 -20.74 -5.88 -1.78
C LEU A 356 -19.41 -6.44 -1.28
N PHE A 357 -19.31 -7.76 -1.15
CA PHE A 357 -18.15 -8.41 -0.55
C PHE A 357 -17.54 -9.46 -1.47
N GLY A 358 -16.23 -9.36 -1.71
CA GLY A 358 -15.43 -10.33 -2.42
C GLY A 358 -14.02 -10.41 -1.84
N VAL A 359 -13.50 -11.62 -1.64
CA VAL A 359 -12.22 -11.84 -0.97
C VAL A 359 -11.46 -13.01 -1.58
N ASN A 360 -10.13 -13.00 -1.48
CA ASN A 360 -9.30 -14.16 -1.83
C ASN A 360 -9.35 -15.23 -0.74
N GLY A 361 -9.29 -16.49 -1.12
CA GLY A 361 -9.39 -17.64 -0.23
C GLY A 361 -8.17 -17.88 0.66
N ASP A 362 -7.03 -17.22 0.36
CA ASP A 362 -5.80 -17.26 1.16
C ASP A 362 -5.80 -16.27 2.34
N LYS A 363 -6.85 -15.45 2.48
CA LYS A 363 -7.03 -14.51 3.59
C LYS A 363 -7.82 -15.13 4.73
N ASP A 364 -7.54 -14.69 5.95
CA ASP A 364 -8.39 -14.97 7.11
C ASP A 364 -9.60 -14.01 7.08
N TYR A 365 -10.64 -14.42 6.36
CA TYR A 365 -11.81 -13.58 6.15
C TYR A 365 -12.91 -13.76 7.21
N GLU A 366 -12.83 -14.76 8.08
CA GLU A 366 -13.86 -14.99 9.10
C GLU A 366 -13.98 -13.84 10.10
N PRO A 367 -12.90 -13.29 10.69
CA PRO A 367 -12.96 -12.12 11.55
C PRO A 367 -13.54 -10.89 10.84
N MET A 368 -13.18 -10.67 9.56
CA MET A 368 -13.71 -9.57 8.74
C MET A 368 -15.23 -9.69 8.59
N ILE A 369 -15.71 -10.87 8.18
CA ILE A 369 -17.14 -11.17 8.01
C ILE A 369 -17.91 -10.96 9.33
N LYS A 370 -17.38 -11.49 10.42
CA LYS A 370 -18.00 -11.37 11.74
C LYS A 370 -18.17 -9.90 12.15
N ARG A 371 -17.13 -9.07 11.98
CA ARG A 371 -17.22 -7.63 12.31
C ARG A 371 -18.24 -6.92 11.43
N MET A 372 -18.24 -7.15 10.13
CA MET A 372 -19.19 -6.53 9.20
C MET A 372 -20.63 -6.95 9.50
N ALA A 373 -20.87 -8.25 9.70
CA ALA A 373 -22.18 -8.78 9.99
C ALA A 373 -22.76 -8.23 11.32
N LEU A 374 -21.94 -8.20 12.38
CA LEU A 374 -22.34 -7.71 13.70
C LEU A 374 -22.45 -6.18 13.80
N SER A 375 -21.94 -5.43 12.80
CA SER A 375 -22.01 -3.96 12.78
C SER A 375 -23.44 -3.41 12.71
N GLY A 376 -24.40 -4.21 12.19
CA GLY A 376 -25.79 -3.82 12.00
C GLY A 376 -25.99 -2.70 10.98
N ARG A 377 -24.99 -2.41 10.13
CA ARG A 377 -25.03 -1.32 9.15
C ARG A 377 -25.53 -1.73 7.78
N PHE A 378 -25.50 -3.03 7.50
CA PHE A 378 -25.84 -3.58 6.18
C PHE A 378 -27.16 -4.33 6.21
N LYS A 379 -28.15 -3.83 5.48
CA LYS A 379 -29.45 -4.48 5.34
C LYS A 379 -29.40 -5.62 4.34
N ARG A 380 -28.53 -5.52 3.35
CA ARG A 380 -28.33 -6.53 2.29
C ARG A 380 -26.86 -6.73 2.04
N ILE A 381 -26.48 -7.97 1.78
CA ILE A 381 -25.11 -8.39 1.52
C ILE A 381 -25.08 -9.12 0.19
N VAL A 382 -24.32 -8.60 -0.77
CA VAL A 382 -24.04 -9.25 -2.04
C VAL A 382 -22.64 -9.84 -1.98
N VAL A 383 -22.52 -11.14 -2.13
CA VAL A 383 -21.24 -11.85 -2.11
C VAL A 383 -20.90 -12.27 -3.54
N THR A 384 -19.67 -12.05 -3.95
CA THR A 384 -19.25 -12.33 -5.32
C THR A 384 -17.93 -13.09 -5.41
N LYS A 385 -17.73 -13.75 -6.56
CA LYS A 385 -16.47 -14.33 -6.98
C LYS A 385 -15.62 -13.25 -7.64
N LEU A 386 -14.31 -13.19 -7.29
CA LEU A 386 -13.31 -12.38 -7.97
C LEU A 386 -12.73 -13.14 -9.17
N LEU A 387 -12.10 -12.42 -10.09
CA LEU A 387 -11.34 -13.03 -11.19
C LEU A 387 -10.14 -13.82 -10.64
N GLY A 388 -9.84 -14.93 -11.31
CA GLY A 388 -8.70 -15.80 -11.00
C GLY A 388 -8.99 -16.89 -9.97
N ASP A 389 -8.03 -17.82 -9.86
CA ASP A 389 -8.18 -19.08 -9.10
C ASP A 389 -8.09 -18.91 -7.58
N ARG A 390 -7.63 -17.76 -7.10
CA ARG A 390 -7.48 -17.49 -5.66
C ARG A 390 -8.74 -16.95 -5.00
N SER A 391 -9.80 -16.69 -5.75
CA SER A 391 -11.06 -16.20 -5.19
C SER A 391 -11.67 -17.21 -4.23
N ALA A 392 -12.14 -16.75 -3.07
CA ALA A 392 -12.97 -17.56 -2.20
C ALA A 392 -14.30 -17.89 -2.89
N LEU A 393 -14.86 -19.06 -2.58
CA LEU A 393 -16.16 -19.46 -3.12
C LEU A 393 -17.28 -18.64 -2.48
N PRO A 394 -18.13 -17.96 -3.27
CA PRO A 394 -19.19 -17.10 -2.74
C PRO A 394 -20.15 -17.83 -1.80
N GLU A 395 -20.44 -19.12 -2.07
CA GLU A 395 -21.33 -19.94 -1.24
C GLU A 395 -20.74 -20.18 0.17
N VAL A 396 -19.41 -20.28 0.26
CA VAL A 396 -18.71 -20.44 1.56
C VAL A 396 -18.80 -19.14 2.33
N ILE A 397 -18.54 -18.02 1.66
CA ILE A 397 -18.61 -16.67 2.24
C ILE A 397 -20.04 -16.37 2.71
N ALA A 398 -21.06 -16.67 1.90
CA ALA A 398 -22.45 -16.48 2.26
C ALA A 398 -22.86 -17.29 3.52
N LYS A 399 -22.40 -18.54 3.62
CA LYS A 399 -22.60 -19.38 4.81
C LYS A 399 -21.92 -18.81 6.05
N GLN A 400 -20.77 -18.16 5.92
CA GLN A 400 -20.11 -17.50 7.06
C GLN A 400 -20.88 -16.27 7.51
N PHE A 401 -21.36 -15.42 6.59
CA PHE A 401 -22.23 -14.29 6.95
C PHE A 401 -23.50 -14.73 7.66
N ALA A 402 -24.17 -15.77 7.18
CA ALA A 402 -25.40 -16.30 7.76
C ALA A 402 -25.26 -16.80 9.21
N LYS A 403 -24.03 -17.00 9.73
CA LYS A 403 -23.81 -17.32 11.14
C LYS A 403 -24.00 -16.12 12.06
N TYR A 404 -23.87 -14.90 11.54
CA TYR A 404 -23.74 -13.69 12.34
C TYR A 404 -24.79 -12.61 12.05
N THR A 405 -25.62 -12.77 11.01
CA THR A 405 -26.64 -11.79 10.63
C THR A 405 -27.86 -12.42 10.02
N GLU A 406 -29.03 -11.77 10.18
CA GLU A 406 -30.29 -12.08 9.52
C GLU A 406 -30.51 -11.26 8.24
N SER A 407 -29.51 -10.49 7.81
CA SER A 407 -29.58 -9.70 6.56
C SER A 407 -29.74 -10.60 5.34
N ASP A 408 -30.43 -10.10 4.31
CA ASP A 408 -30.56 -10.81 3.04
C ASP A 408 -29.18 -10.98 2.38
N ILE A 409 -28.76 -12.23 2.14
CA ILE A 409 -27.49 -12.56 1.50
C ILE A 409 -27.75 -13.06 0.08
N ILE A 410 -27.17 -12.37 -0.91
CA ILE A 410 -27.30 -12.67 -2.32
C ILE A 410 -25.95 -13.11 -2.88
N ILE A 411 -25.93 -14.21 -3.64
CA ILE A 411 -24.72 -14.77 -4.25
C ILE A 411 -24.70 -14.40 -5.73
N THR A 412 -23.55 -13.95 -6.21
CA THR A 412 -23.27 -13.68 -7.61
C THR A 412 -21.95 -14.35 -8.03
N ASN A 413 -21.80 -14.63 -9.34
CA ASN A 413 -20.64 -15.34 -9.87
C ASN A 413 -19.65 -14.43 -10.60
N SER A 414 -19.97 -13.13 -10.73
CA SER A 414 -19.08 -12.13 -11.31
C SER A 414 -19.24 -10.80 -10.60
N VAL A 415 -18.18 -9.98 -10.63
CA VAL A 415 -18.19 -8.64 -10.04
C VAL A 415 -19.20 -7.75 -10.78
N LYS A 416 -19.34 -7.90 -12.10
CA LYS A 416 -20.33 -7.16 -12.89
C LYS A 416 -21.76 -7.44 -12.40
N ASP A 417 -22.17 -8.71 -12.30
CA ASP A 417 -23.49 -9.09 -11.79
C ASP A 417 -23.68 -8.58 -10.35
N ALA A 418 -22.62 -8.58 -9.53
CA ALA A 418 -22.67 -8.11 -8.16
C ALA A 418 -22.95 -6.60 -8.08
N VAL A 419 -22.31 -5.81 -8.92
CA VAL A 419 -22.53 -4.35 -9.00
C VAL A 419 -23.95 -4.06 -9.47
N GLU A 420 -24.41 -4.67 -10.57
CA GLU A 420 -25.77 -4.50 -11.09
C GLU A 420 -26.82 -4.89 -10.03
N LYS A 421 -26.61 -6.03 -9.36
CA LYS A 421 -27.49 -6.50 -8.29
C LYS A 421 -27.50 -5.53 -7.11
N SER A 422 -26.34 -5.09 -6.63
CA SER A 422 -26.23 -4.12 -5.53
C SER A 422 -26.98 -2.83 -5.84
N ARG A 423 -26.83 -2.29 -7.05
CA ARG A 423 -27.57 -1.10 -7.51
C ARG A 423 -29.08 -1.30 -7.53
N SER A 424 -29.55 -2.48 -7.95
CA SER A 424 -30.99 -2.79 -7.93
C SER A 424 -31.58 -2.90 -6.53
N LEU A 425 -30.78 -3.17 -5.53
CA LEU A 425 -31.18 -3.40 -4.14
C LEU A 425 -31.11 -2.16 -3.25
N THR A 426 -30.34 -1.14 -3.65
CA THR A 426 -30.05 0.00 -2.77
C THR A 426 -31.29 0.85 -2.46
N GLY A 427 -32.27 0.95 -3.37
CA GLY A 427 -33.46 1.77 -3.14
C GLY A 427 -33.16 3.26 -2.87
N GLY A 428 -32.01 3.75 -3.35
CA GLY A 428 -31.52 5.12 -3.12
C GLY A 428 -30.56 5.26 -1.94
N GLY A 429 -30.22 4.16 -1.25
CA GLY A 429 -29.15 4.13 -0.23
C GLY A 429 -27.76 4.03 -0.85
N LYS A 430 -26.74 3.82 -0.01
CA LYS A 430 -25.36 3.68 -0.45
C LYS A 430 -24.93 2.22 -0.56
N ILE A 431 -23.97 1.97 -1.44
CA ILE A 431 -23.33 0.68 -1.66
C ILE A 431 -21.86 0.81 -1.23
N TYR A 432 -21.35 -0.18 -0.50
CA TYR A 432 -19.95 -0.27 -0.12
C TYR A 432 -19.37 -1.59 -0.57
N ALA A 433 -18.39 -1.54 -1.47
CA ALA A 433 -17.65 -2.72 -1.93
C ALA A 433 -16.33 -2.85 -1.17
N VAL A 434 -16.15 -3.98 -0.47
CA VAL A 434 -15.07 -4.20 0.49
C VAL A 434 -14.62 -5.67 0.48
N GLY A 435 -13.40 -5.94 0.94
CA GLY A 435 -12.88 -7.28 1.17
C GLY A 435 -11.61 -7.60 0.39
N SER A 436 -11.35 -6.89 -0.71
CA SER A 436 -10.14 -7.10 -1.51
C SER A 436 -9.81 -5.90 -2.38
N LEU A 437 -8.52 -5.59 -2.51
CA LEU A 437 -8.05 -4.62 -3.52
C LEU A 437 -8.33 -5.11 -4.96
N TYR A 438 -8.36 -6.43 -5.18
CA TYR A 438 -8.76 -6.99 -6.49
C TYR A 438 -10.23 -6.69 -6.82
N LEU A 439 -11.13 -6.78 -5.82
CA LEU A 439 -12.53 -6.35 -6.00
C LEU A 439 -12.61 -4.89 -6.43
N VAL A 440 -11.86 -4.03 -5.75
CA VAL A 440 -11.79 -2.60 -6.08
C VAL A 440 -11.29 -2.41 -7.52
N GLY A 441 -10.22 -3.10 -7.90
CA GLY A 441 -9.65 -3.03 -9.25
C GLY A 441 -10.67 -3.45 -10.32
N GLU A 442 -11.32 -4.61 -10.16
CA GLU A 442 -12.34 -5.10 -11.10
C GLU A 442 -13.52 -4.12 -11.24
N ILE A 443 -14.00 -3.54 -10.15
CA ILE A 443 -15.08 -2.53 -10.19
C ILE A 443 -14.62 -1.28 -10.95
N LYS A 444 -13.42 -0.76 -10.66
CA LYS A 444 -12.87 0.43 -11.33
C LYS A 444 -12.63 0.19 -12.82
N GLU A 445 -12.21 -1.00 -13.21
CA GLU A 445 -12.04 -1.37 -14.63
C GLU A 445 -13.39 -1.38 -15.34
N LEU A 446 -14.43 -1.98 -14.74
CA LEU A 446 -15.79 -1.96 -15.29
C LEU A 446 -16.34 -0.54 -15.44
N VAL A 447 -16.07 0.35 -14.47
CA VAL A 447 -16.48 1.77 -14.56
C VAL A 447 -15.73 2.48 -15.68
N ARG A 448 -14.41 2.28 -15.79
CA ARG A 448 -13.56 2.88 -16.84
C ARG A 448 -14.00 2.47 -18.26
N GLU A 449 -14.43 1.22 -18.42
CA GLU A 449 -14.88 0.68 -19.70
C GLU A 449 -16.36 0.98 -20.00
N GLU A 450 -17.03 1.77 -19.16
CA GLU A 450 -18.45 2.12 -19.27
C GLU A 450 -19.38 0.89 -19.34
N LEU A 451 -19.00 -0.19 -18.65
CA LEU A 451 -19.76 -1.46 -18.65
C LEU A 451 -20.81 -1.54 -17.53
N LEU A 452 -21.00 -0.46 -16.75
CA LEU A 452 -21.92 -0.40 -15.60
C LEU A 452 -22.98 0.70 -15.72
#